data_8a2a977881816c8f8854e39e8b2913bb
#
_entry.id   8a2a977881816c8f8854e39e8b2913bb
#
_cell.length_a   1.000
_cell.length_b   1.000
_cell.length_c   1.000
_cell.angle_alpha   90.00
_cell.angle_beta   90.00
_cell.angle_gamma   90.00
#
_symmetry.space_group_name_H-M   'P 1'
#
loop_
_entity.id
_entity.type
_entity.pdbx_description
1 polymer ?
#
loop_
_entity_poly.entity_id
_entity_poly.type
_entity_poly.pdbx_seq_one_letter_code
_entity_poly.pdbx_strand_id
1 'polypeptide(L)'
;MNNDFVFLSILCRNKEEYLDKYLRCIDELDYDKKKIVVYINTNNNDDATESILCDWIQANSKKYNSVIYESHHIDELDNYERVGEWEEGDFVKCISLGAIRNRSVNLAKIMGCRYYFVIDVDNWIIPETLKVLIEKKKPIIAPMLRNLPKTNTYANFFSHVNENGYFGGNDEPGSWYNKVWNRYEGHIGTYPVPLVHCTYLIDLHSENVDKLTYIDSEYGLKNYEFATFSRSARNADVQQYICNELDFGFVNYECEIPAKEVDYEYLLKGLE
;
A
#
# COMPACT_ATOMS: atom_id res chain seq x y z
N MET A 1 23.03 16.65 6.03
CA MET A 1 22.25 16.67 4.78
C MET A 1 21.01 15.86 5.04
N ASN A 2 19.81 16.45 4.87
CA ASN A 2 18.56 15.69 5.03
C ASN A 2 18.50 14.60 3.96
N ASN A 3 18.64 13.36 4.37
CA ASN A 3 18.60 12.21 3.47
C ASN A 3 17.14 11.74 3.37
N ASP A 4 16.31 12.55 2.69
CA ASP A 4 14.88 12.28 2.53
C ASP A 4 14.59 11.45 1.26
N PHE A 5 15.48 10.48 0.96
CA PHE A 5 15.24 9.56 -0.14
C PHE A 5 14.09 8.62 0.20
N VAL A 6 13.23 8.41 -0.78
CA VAL A 6 12.05 7.53 -0.71
C VAL A 6 12.28 6.33 -1.61
N PHE A 7 12.06 5.15 -1.07
CA PHE A 7 11.97 3.91 -1.83
C PHE A 7 10.49 3.61 -2.09
N LEU A 8 10.05 3.82 -3.32
CA LEU A 8 8.68 3.56 -3.76
C LEU A 8 8.57 2.11 -4.22
N SER A 9 7.83 1.29 -3.50
CA SER A 9 7.67 -0.14 -3.77
C SER A 9 6.36 -0.42 -4.50
N ILE A 10 6.47 -0.91 -5.74
CA ILE A 10 5.38 -1.30 -6.62
C ILE A 10 5.43 -2.81 -6.81
N LEU A 11 4.42 -3.51 -6.29
CA LEU A 11 4.23 -4.94 -6.49
C LEU A 11 3.01 -5.14 -7.39
N CYS A 12 3.20 -5.82 -8.52
CA CYS A 12 2.22 -5.86 -9.58
C CYS A 12 2.12 -7.25 -10.19
N ARG A 13 0.92 -7.83 -10.24
CA ARG A 13 0.63 -9.10 -10.93
C ARG A 13 -0.77 -9.04 -11.50
N ASN A 14 -0.92 -9.28 -12.82
CA ASN A 14 -2.22 -9.28 -13.52
C ASN A 14 -3.04 -8.02 -13.21
N LYS A 15 -2.49 -6.83 -13.50
CA LYS A 15 -3.07 -5.52 -13.17
C LYS A 15 -3.12 -4.56 -14.37
N GLU A 16 -3.17 -5.07 -15.61
CA GLU A 16 -3.15 -4.24 -16.82
C GLU A 16 -4.22 -3.14 -16.80
N GLU A 17 -5.42 -3.44 -16.28
CA GLU A 17 -6.55 -2.51 -16.26
C GLU A 17 -6.39 -1.33 -15.27
N TYR A 18 -5.49 -1.46 -14.27
CA TYR A 18 -5.25 -0.44 -13.25
C TYR A 18 -4.05 0.44 -13.58
N LEU A 19 -3.09 -0.09 -14.35
CA LEU A 19 -1.75 0.50 -14.49
C LEU A 19 -1.75 1.90 -15.10
N ASP A 20 -2.62 2.20 -16.07
CA ASP A 20 -2.66 3.53 -16.69
C ASP A 20 -2.88 4.64 -15.64
N LYS A 21 -3.91 4.51 -14.83
CA LYS A 21 -4.23 5.49 -13.76
C LYS A 21 -3.23 5.46 -12.62
N TYR A 22 -2.79 4.25 -12.25
CA TYR A 22 -1.81 4.08 -11.18
C TYR A 22 -0.46 4.74 -11.51
N LEU A 23 0.09 4.47 -12.68
CA LEU A 23 1.38 5.02 -13.11
C LEU A 23 1.29 6.54 -13.27
N ARG A 24 0.12 7.06 -13.67
CA ARG A 24 -0.13 8.50 -13.66
C ARG A 24 -0.06 9.07 -12.25
N CYS A 25 -0.66 8.44 -11.23
CA CYS A 25 -0.53 8.89 -9.83
C CYS A 25 0.94 8.95 -9.40
N ILE A 26 1.76 7.97 -9.81
CA ILE A 26 3.19 7.95 -9.49
C ILE A 26 3.94 9.11 -10.18
N ASP A 27 3.62 9.38 -11.45
CA ASP A 27 4.24 10.47 -12.19
C ASP A 27 3.84 11.86 -11.67
N GLU A 28 2.64 11.99 -11.11
CA GLU A 28 2.10 13.26 -10.59
C GLU A 28 2.45 13.55 -9.13
N LEU A 29 3.08 12.61 -8.38
CA LEU A 29 3.47 12.85 -6.99
C LEU A 29 4.24 14.18 -6.82
N ASP A 30 3.77 15.06 -5.92
CA ASP A 30 4.44 16.32 -5.52
C ASP A 30 5.65 16.02 -4.63
N TYR A 31 6.65 15.41 -5.22
CA TYR A 31 7.93 15.11 -4.59
C TYR A 31 9.06 15.11 -5.61
N ASP A 32 10.26 15.53 -5.20
CA ASP A 32 11.43 15.54 -6.08
C ASP A 32 11.74 14.12 -6.58
N LYS A 33 11.46 13.85 -7.85
CA LYS A 33 11.69 12.55 -8.48
C LYS A 33 13.14 12.07 -8.36
N LYS A 34 14.11 13.01 -8.26
CA LYS A 34 15.53 12.69 -8.03
C LYS A 34 15.82 12.17 -6.63
N LYS A 35 14.86 12.24 -5.73
CA LYS A 35 14.89 11.63 -4.40
C LYS A 35 14.05 10.36 -4.30
N ILE A 36 13.47 9.89 -5.38
CA ILE A 36 12.68 8.65 -5.42
C ILE A 36 13.47 7.55 -6.13
N VAL A 37 13.66 6.43 -5.43
CA VAL A 37 14.05 5.14 -5.99
C VAL A 37 12.78 4.35 -6.24
N VAL A 38 12.48 4.02 -7.48
CA VAL A 38 11.30 3.20 -7.83
C VAL A 38 11.75 1.75 -7.89
N TYR A 39 11.07 0.89 -7.14
CA TYR A 39 11.22 -0.55 -7.20
C TYR A 39 9.94 -1.17 -7.75
N ILE A 40 10.06 -1.91 -8.82
CA ILE A 40 8.96 -2.62 -9.46
C ILE A 40 9.28 -4.11 -9.43
N ASN A 41 8.37 -4.89 -8.83
CA ASN A 41 8.44 -6.34 -8.83
C ASN A 41 7.16 -6.90 -9.46
N THR A 42 7.32 -7.78 -10.43
CA THR A 42 6.23 -8.45 -11.11
C THR A 42 6.54 -9.95 -11.28
N ASN A 43 5.50 -10.77 -11.35
CA ASN A 43 5.64 -12.21 -11.52
C ASN A 43 4.38 -12.83 -12.12
N ASN A 44 4.52 -13.99 -12.80
CA ASN A 44 3.43 -14.85 -13.27
C ASN A 44 2.26 -14.04 -13.89
N ASN A 45 2.55 -13.13 -14.82
CA ASN A 45 1.52 -12.35 -15.51
C ASN A 45 0.99 -13.14 -16.72
N ASP A 46 -0.34 -13.12 -16.86
CA ASP A 46 -1.09 -13.69 -17.98
C ASP A 46 -1.72 -12.59 -18.87
N ASP A 47 -1.50 -11.33 -18.51
CA ASP A 47 -2.02 -10.13 -19.18
C ASP A 47 -0.90 -9.18 -19.66
N ALA A 48 -1.25 -7.97 -20.10
CA ALA A 48 -0.29 -6.99 -20.60
C ALA A 48 0.49 -6.23 -19.49
N THR A 49 0.35 -6.60 -18.21
CA THR A 49 0.99 -5.93 -17.06
C THR A 49 2.48 -5.67 -17.30
N GLU A 50 3.23 -6.71 -17.69
CA GLU A 50 4.69 -6.61 -17.84
C GLU A 50 5.10 -5.67 -18.98
N SER A 51 4.42 -5.75 -20.12
CA SER A 51 4.70 -4.85 -21.26
C SER A 51 4.43 -3.39 -20.92
N ILE A 52 3.32 -3.09 -20.22
CA ILE A 52 2.97 -1.72 -19.80
C ILE A 52 4.03 -1.18 -18.83
N LEU A 53 4.48 -2.00 -17.87
CA LEU A 53 5.55 -1.61 -16.95
C LEU A 53 6.87 -1.31 -17.67
N CYS A 54 7.26 -2.15 -18.65
CA CYS A 54 8.47 -1.96 -19.43
C CYS A 54 8.41 -0.66 -20.27
N ASP A 55 7.28 -0.38 -20.91
CA ASP A 55 7.08 0.86 -21.67
C ASP A 55 7.17 2.10 -20.78
N TRP A 56 6.54 2.04 -19.62
CA TRP A 56 6.63 3.13 -18.64
C TRP A 56 8.05 3.35 -18.14
N ILE A 57 8.80 2.28 -17.82
CA ILE A 57 10.20 2.35 -17.39
C ILE A 57 11.05 3.00 -18.48
N GLN A 58 10.89 2.59 -19.74
CA GLN A 58 11.62 3.16 -20.86
C GLN A 58 11.39 4.66 -21.00
N ALA A 59 10.14 5.10 -20.84
CA ALA A 59 9.76 6.50 -20.98
C ALA A 59 10.18 7.37 -19.77
N ASN A 60 10.18 6.82 -18.55
CA ASN A 60 10.20 7.61 -17.32
C ASN A 60 11.43 7.40 -16.43
N SER A 61 12.23 6.33 -16.60
CA SER A 61 13.32 5.99 -15.68
C SER A 61 14.32 7.14 -15.44
N LYS A 62 14.57 7.96 -16.44
CA LYS A 62 15.47 9.12 -16.33
C LYS A 62 14.95 10.24 -15.43
N LYS A 63 13.67 10.29 -15.13
CA LYS A 63 13.07 11.27 -14.22
C LYS A 63 13.43 11.00 -12.75
N TYR A 64 13.54 9.73 -12.39
CA TYR A 64 13.76 9.25 -11.02
C TYR A 64 15.25 9.19 -10.65
N ASN A 65 15.53 8.97 -9.36
CA ASN A 65 16.89 8.69 -8.90
C ASN A 65 17.41 7.40 -9.52
N SER A 66 16.64 6.33 -9.39
CA SER A 66 16.85 5.05 -10.05
C SER A 66 15.54 4.28 -10.17
N VAL A 67 15.49 3.35 -11.12
CA VAL A 67 14.40 2.38 -11.26
C VAL A 67 15.02 0.98 -11.23
N ILE A 68 14.54 0.17 -10.31
CA ILE A 68 14.91 -1.24 -10.15
C ILE A 68 13.72 -2.06 -10.62
N TYR A 69 13.93 -2.92 -11.57
CA TYR A 69 12.89 -3.78 -12.12
C TYR A 69 13.27 -5.25 -11.92
N GLU A 70 12.39 -6.02 -11.31
CA GLU A 70 12.51 -7.46 -11.14
C GLU A 70 11.26 -8.13 -11.71
N SER A 71 11.45 -9.00 -12.69
CA SER A 71 10.43 -9.91 -13.21
C SER A 71 10.92 -11.34 -13.02
N HIS A 72 10.09 -12.20 -12.46
CA HIS A 72 10.42 -13.58 -12.23
C HIS A 72 9.19 -14.47 -12.24
N HIS A 73 9.45 -15.76 -12.36
CA HIS A 73 8.44 -16.80 -12.27
C HIS A 73 8.52 -17.45 -10.89
N ILE A 74 7.39 -17.70 -10.26
CA ILE A 74 7.25 -18.38 -8.98
C ILE A 74 6.43 -19.64 -9.23
N ASP A 75 7.09 -20.79 -9.26
CA ASP A 75 6.48 -22.07 -9.64
C ASP A 75 5.28 -22.45 -8.75
N GLU A 76 5.33 -22.10 -7.47
CA GLU A 76 4.27 -22.35 -6.51
C GLU A 76 2.97 -21.57 -6.83
N LEU A 77 3.07 -20.54 -7.66
CA LEU A 77 1.93 -19.73 -8.07
C LEU A 77 1.30 -20.17 -9.41
N ASP A 78 1.90 -21.13 -10.13
CA ASP A 78 1.40 -21.56 -11.44
C ASP A 78 0.02 -22.23 -11.40
N ASN A 79 -0.26 -22.93 -10.32
CA ASN A 79 -1.54 -23.60 -10.11
C ASN A 79 -2.39 -22.88 -9.06
N TYR A 80 -2.04 -21.62 -8.77
CA TYR A 80 -2.80 -20.82 -7.84
C TYR A 80 -4.10 -20.34 -8.50
N GLU A 81 -5.17 -21.06 -8.27
CA GLU A 81 -6.53 -20.56 -8.47
C GLU A 81 -7.00 -19.90 -7.19
N ARG A 82 -7.51 -18.68 -7.29
CA ARG A 82 -8.17 -18.02 -6.16
C ARG A 82 -9.43 -18.82 -5.81
N VAL A 83 -9.33 -19.68 -4.82
CA VAL A 83 -10.44 -20.49 -4.34
C VAL A 83 -11.13 -19.72 -3.23
N GLY A 84 -12.18 -18.96 -3.58
CA GLY A 84 -12.97 -18.22 -2.61
C GLY A 84 -12.26 -17.03 -1.96
N GLU A 85 -12.96 -16.30 -1.09
CA GLU A 85 -12.40 -15.07 -0.50
C GLU A 85 -11.30 -15.33 0.53
N TRP A 86 -11.19 -16.51 1.13
CA TRP A 86 -10.37 -16.66 2.33
C TRP A 86 -10.02 -18.13 2.66
N GLU A 87 -9.75 -18.98 1.65
CA GLU A 87 -9.41 -20.37 1.86
C GLU A 87 -7.90 -20.66 1.93
N GLU A 88 -7.54 -21.88 2.34
CA GLU A 88 -6.14 -22.30 2.60
C GLU A 88 -5.17 -22.12 1.41
N GLY A 89 -5.65 -21.97 0.18
CA GLY A 89 -4.82 -21.70 -1.01
C GLY A 89 -4.16 -20.34 -1.05
N ASP A 90 -4.65 -19.35 -0.30
CA ASP A 90 -4.10 -17.99 -0.28
C ASP A 90 -2.75 -17.88 0.44
N PHE A 91 -2.30 -18.94 1.14
CA PHE A 91 -1.02 -18.94 1.87
C PHE A 91 0.19 -18.78 1.00
N VAL A 92 0.24 -19.51 -0.12
CA VAL A 92 1.38 -19.42 -1.04
C VAL A 92 1.53 -17.99 -1.54
N LYS A 93 0.42 -17.36 -1.90
CA LYS A 93 0.39 -15.95 -2.30
C LYS A 93 0.85 -15.01 -1.18
N CYS A 94 0.33 -15.18 0.03
CA CYS A 94 0.68 -14.33 1.17
C CYS A 94 2.15 -14.48 1.58
N ILE A 95 2.68 -15.71 1.55
CA ILE A 95 4.10 -15.96 1.83
C ILE A 95 4.98 -15.36 0.75
N SER A 96 4.66 -15.58 -0.52
CA SER A 96 5.41 -15.04 -1.65
C SER A 96 5.40 -13.51 -1.62
N LEU A 97 4.24 -12.90 -1.41
CA LEU A 97 4.10 -11.45 -1.28
C LEU A 97 4.87 -10.91 -0.06
N GLY A 98 4.77 -11.57 1.08
CA GLY A 98 5.51 -11.21 2.29
C GLY A 98 7.02 -11.29 2.09
N ALA A 99 7.53 -12.31 1.38
CA ALA A 99 8.94 -12.45 1.04
C ALA A 99 9.42 -11.30 0.14
N ILE A 100 8.64 -10.96 -0.89
CA ILE A 100 8.94 -9.84 -1.79
C ILE A 100 8.94 -8.52 -1.02
N ARG A 101 7.96 -8.28 -0.13
CA ARG A 101 7.91 -7.07 0.71
C ARG A 101 9.12 -6.99 1.65
N ASN A 102 9.49 -8.07 2.35
CA ASN A 102 10.68 -8.10 3.20
C ASN A 102 11.96 -7.80 2.40
N ARG A 103 12.10 -8.40 1.20
CA ARG A 103 13.22 -8.11 0.29
C ARG A 103 13.27 -6.63 -0.09
N SER A 104 12.14 -6.04 -0.47
CA SER A 104 12.07 -4.65 -0.90
C SER A 104 12.39 -3.65 0.23
N VAL A 105 11.94 -3.92 1.47
CA VAL A 105 12.34 -3.14 2.66
C VAL A 105 13.85 -3.22 2.90
N ASN A 106 14.44 -4.41 2.77
CA ASN A 106 15.88 -4.58 2.92
C ASN A 106 16.67 -3.85 1.83
N LEU A 107 16.19 -3.87 0.57
CA LEU A 107 16.78 -3.08 -0.51
C LEU A 107 16.72 -1.57 -0.22
N ALA A 108 15.59 -1.08 0.28
CA ALA A 108 15.44 0.32 0.68
C ALA A 108 16.49 0.74 1.73
N LYS A 109 16.72 -0.11 2.73
CA LYS A 109 17.76 0.09 3.76
C LYS A 109 19.16 0.09 3.18
N ILE A 110 19.48 -0.89 2.30
CA ILE A 110 20.80 -1.00 1.63
C ILE A 110 21.07 0.24 0.77
N MET A 111 20.07 0.77 0.10
CA MET A 111 20.18 1.97 -0.73
C MET A 111 20.21 3.27 0.09
N GLY A 112 20.10 3.19 1.41
CA GLY A 112 20.16 4.33 2.30
C GLY A 112 18.92 5.23 2.19
N CYS A 113 17.78 4.71 1.73
CA CYS A 113 16.53 5.44 1.74
C CYS A 113 16.02 5.61 3.18
N ARG A 114 15.52 6.80 3.50
CA ARG A 114 14.89 7.05 4.79
C ARG A 114 13.48 6.53 4.84
N TYR A 115 12.75 6.67 3.73
CA TYR A 115 11.33 6.31 3.67
C TYR A 115 11.13 5.12 2.74
N TYR A 116 10.25 4.22 3.17
CA TYR A 116 9.73 3.14 2.33
C TYR A 116 8.24 3.38 2.13
N PHE A 117 7.83 3.60 0.88
CA PHE A 117 6.46 3.93 0.52
C PHE A 117 5.87 2.81 -0.32
N VAL A 118 4.78 2.23 0.18
CA VAL A 118 3.98 1.20 -0.51
C VAL A 118 2.74 1.83 -1.09
N ILE A 119 2.43 1.48 -2.33
CA ILE A 119 1.15 1.79 -2.98
C ILE A 119 0.76 0.56 -3.79
N ASP A 120 -0.31 -0.13 -3.39
CA ASP A 120 -0.85 -1.23 -4.18
C ASP A 120 -1.46 -0.69 -5.49
N VAL A 121 -1.39 -1.48 -6.56
CA VAL A 121 -1.67 -0.97 -7.94
C VAL A 121 -3.14 -0.62 -8.18
N ASP A 122 -4.03 -1.13 -7.36
CA ASP A 122 -5.45 -0.78 -7.34
C ASP A 122 -5.79 0.44 -6.44
N ASN A 123 -4.78 1.16 -5.98
CA ASN A 123 -4.93 2.37 -5.19
C ASN A 123 -4.53 3.60 -6.00
N TRP A 124 -5.38 4.63 -5.98
CA TRP A 124 -5.15 5.89 -6.68
C TRP A 124 -5.13 7.03 -5.69
N ILE A 125 -4.06 7.81 -5.72
CA ILE A 125 -3.75 8.83 -4.72
C ILE A 125 -3.53 10.20 -5.36
N ILE A 126 -3.81 11.26 -4.59
CA ILE A 126 -3.53 12.63 -5.01
C ILE A 126 -2.01 12.94 -4.95
N PRO A 127 -1.54 13.93 -5.73
CA PRO A 127 -0.12 14.29 -5.79
C PRO A 127 0.52 14.62 -4.44
N GLU A 128 -0.20 15.28 -3.53
CA GLU A 128 0.29 15.75 -2.23
C GLU A 128 0.52 14.62 -1.21
N THR A 129 -0.01 13.43 -1.46
CA THR A 129 -0.07 12.32 -0.50
C THR A 129 1.28 12.06 0.17
N LEU A 130 2.33 11.79 -0.61
CA LEU A 130 3.64 11.44 -0.08
C LEU A 130 4.22 12.55 0.81
N LYS A 131 4.13 13.79 0.36
CA LYS A 131 4.63 14.96 1.07
C LYS A 131 3.94 15.14 2.43
N VAL A 132 2.62 15.07 2.44
CA VAL A 132 1.83 15.18 3.68
C VAL A 132 2.20 14.08 4.66
N LEU A 133 2.32 12.82 4.22
CA LEU A 133 2.69 11.72 5.10
C LEU A 133 4.09 11.91 5.73
N ILE A 134 5.07 12.38 4.95
CA ILE A 134 6.42 12.67 5.44
C ILE A 134 6.39 13.76 6.52
N GLU A 135 5.60 14.82 6.32
CA GLU A 135 5.47 15.93 7.26
C GLU A 135 4.90 15.52 8.62
N LYS A 136 4.12 14.41 8.68
CA LYS A 136 3.58 13.89 9.95
C LYS A 136 4.62 13.23 10.86
N LYS A 137 5.78 12.86 10.34
CA LYS A 137 6.91 12.30 11.11
C LYS A 137 6.47 11.11 11.99
N LYS A 138 5.72 10.18 11.43
CA LYS A 138 5.25 8.98 12.12
C LYS A 138 6.07 7.76 11.66
N PRO A 139 6.29 6.76 12.54
CA PRO A 139 7.05 5.56 12.17
C PRO A 139 6.37 4.77 11.06
N ILE A 140 5.06 4.59 11.12
CA ILE A 140 4.24 4.01 10.06
C ILE A 140 2.97 4.86 9.93
N ILE A 141 2.68 5.33 8.71
CA ILE A 141 1.50 6.14 8.46
C ILE A 141 0.88 5.83 7.10
N ALA A 142 -0.43 5.71 7.06
CA ALA A 142 -1.20 5.55 5.83
C ALA A 142 -2.06 6.78 5.55
N PRO A 143 -2.23 7.18 4.27
CA PRO A 143 -3.32 8.05 3.89
C PRO A 143 -4.62 7.26 3.98
N MET A 144 -5.69 7.83 4.47
CA MET A 144 -6.98 7.14 4.42
C MET A 144 -7.50 7.12 2.97
N LEU A 145 -7.58 5.92 2.40
CA LEU A 145 -8.17 5.68 1.09
C LEU A 145 -9.52 5.01 1.29
N ARG A 146 -10.54 5.56 0.63
CA ARG A 146 -11.91 5.05 0.71
C ARG A 146 -12.21 4.17 -0.50
N ASN A 147 -13.04 3.15 -0.32
CA ASN A 147 -13.42 2.28 -1.42
C ASN A 147 -14.25 3.00 -2.51
N LEU A 148 -14.11 2.54 -3.75
CA LEU A 148 -14.94 2.92 -4.88
C LEU A 148 -15.84 1.75 -5.31
N PRO A 149 -17.13 2.00 -5.64
CA PRO A 149 -17.84 3.23 -5.31
C PRO A 149 -17.99 3.36 -3.80
N LYS A 150 -18.27 4.55 -3.28
CA LYS A 150 -18.48 4.80 -1.83
C LYS A 150 -19.73 4.10 -1.26
N THR A 151 -20.01 2.89 -1.71
CA THR A 151 -21.19 2.10 -1.33
C THR A 151 -20.99 1.29 -0.06
N ASN A 152 -19.73 1.08 0.34
CA ASN A 152 -19.36 0.45 1.60
C ASN A 152 -18.37 1.33 2.37
N THR A 153 -18.16 1.02 3.64
CA THR A 153 -17.27 1.77 4.54
C THR A 153 -15.85 1.20 4.56
N TYR A 154 -15.44 0.43 3.56
CA TYR A 154 -14.09 -0.10 3.50
C TYR A 154 -13.05 1.02 3.30
N ALA A 155 -11.96 0.94 4.04
CA ALA A 155 -10.77 1.77 3.90
C ALA A 155 -9.52 0.95 4.24
N ASN A 156 -8.35 1.48 3.91
CA ASN A 156 -7.06 0.82 4.07
C ASN A 156 -6.52 0.81 5.50
N PHE A 157 -7.41 0.73 6.49
CA PHE A 157 -7.03 0.58 7.90
C PHE A 157 -8.08 -0.17 8.70
N PHE A 158 -7.70 -0.75 9.83
CA PHE A 158 -8.59 -1.33 10.80
C PHE A 158 -8.56 -0.50 12.09
N SER A 159 -9.74 -0.22 12.65
CA SER A 159 -9.87 0.46 13.94
C SER A 159 -9.70 -0.49 15.12
N HIS A 160 -9.98 -1.78 14.90
CA HIS A 160 -9.85 -2.87 15.86
C HIS A 160 -9.31 -4.10 15.14
N VAL A 161 -8.56 -4.91 15.87
CA VAL A 161 -8.13 -6.23 15.42
C VAL A 161 -8.48 -7.27 16.48
N ASN A 162 -8.90 -8.44 16.02
CA ASN A 162 -9.13 -9.60 16.89
C ASN A 162 -7.80 -10.25 17.31
N GLU A 163 -7.86 -11.34 18.06
CA GLU A 163 -6.70 -12.11 18.51
C GLU A 163 -5.81 -12.63 17.36
N ASN A 164 -6.41 -12.87 16.19
CA ASN A 164 -5.70 -13.32 14.99
C ASN A 164 -5.10 -12.13 14.19
N GLY A 165 -5.31 -10.89 14.62
CA GLY A 165 -4.81 -9.69 13.97
C GLY A 165 -5.67 -9.21 12.79
N TYR A 166 -6.85 -9.80 12.60
CA TYR A 166 -7.83 -9.38 11.61
C TYR A 166 -8.83 -8.36 12.17
N PHE A 167 -9.60 -7.76 11.25
CA PHE A 167 -10.66 -6.84 11.60
C PHE A 167 -11.62 -7.44 12.64
N GLY A 168 -11.63 -6.84 13.80
CA GLY A 168 -12.53 -7.20 14.90
C GLY A 168 -13.91 -6.52 14.81
N GLY A 169 -14.12 -5.70 13.79
CA GLY A 169 -15.36 -5.06 13.34
C GLY A 169 -15.94 -4.05 14.33
N ASN A 170 -16.01 -2.79 13.94
CA ASN A 170 -17.05 -1.87 14.38
C ASN A 170 -17.16 -0.68 13.42
N ASP A 171 -17.71 -0.94 12.25
CA ASP A 171 -18.09 0.04 11.24
C ASP A 171 -19.55 0.50 11.37
N GLU A 172 -20.19 0.17 12.49
CA GLU A 172 -21.56 0.60 12.78
C GLU A 172 -21.73 2.11 12.61
N PRO A 173 -22.90 2.54 12.14
CA PRO A 173 -23.21 3.96 12.05
C PRO A 173 -22.96 4.69 13.37
N GLY A 174 -22.16 5.77 13.33
CA GLY A 174 -21.81 6.55 14.52
C GLY A 174 -20.60 6.04 15.31
N SER A 175 -20.00 4.91 14.94
CA SER A 175 -18.74 4.45 15.52
C SER A 175 -17.61 5.45 15.22
N TRP A 176 -16.50 5.33 15.97
CA TRP A 176 -15.31 6.13 15.69
C TRP A 176 -14.79 5.91 14.27
N TYR A 177 -14.74 4.65 13.81
CA TYR A 177 -14.36 4.30 12.44
C TYR A 177 -15.23 5.05 11.41
N ASN A 178 -16.55 4.96 11.56
CA ASN A 178 -17.49 5.62 10.67
C ASN A 178 -17.32 7.15 10.64
N LYS A 179 -17.05 7.77 11.81
CA LYS A 179 -16.81 9.22 11.91
C LYS A 179 -15.50 9.64 11.22
N VAL A 180 -14.44 8.86 11.39
CA VAL A 180 -13.14 9.07 10.73
C VAL A 180 -13.28 8.86 9.22
N TRP A 181 -13.96 7.79 8.80
CA TRP A 181 -14.20 7.46 7.41
C TRP A 181 -14.97 8.56 6.67
N ASN A 182 -16.00 9.12 7.30
CA ASN A 182 -16.80 10.21 6.75
C ASN A 182 -16.15 11.58 6.94
N ARG A 183 -15.02 11.67 7.64
CA ARG A 183 -14.35 12.94 7.94
C ARG A 183 -15.28 13.95 8.64
N TYR A 184 -16.07 13.49 9.60
CA TYR A 184 -16.94 14.37 10.37
C TYR A 184 -16.14 15.40 11.17
N GLU A 185 -16.75 16.54 11.47
CA GLU A 185 -16.13 17.58 12.30
C GLU A 185 -15.61 16.99 13.63
N GLY A 186 -14.38 17.34 13.98
CA GLY A 186 -13.68 16.79 15.14
C GLY A 186 -13.07 15.39 14.92
N HIS A 187 -13.21 14.80 13.72
CA HIS A 187 -12.66 13.50 13.36
C HIS A 187 -11.77 13.57 12.12
N ILE A 188 -11.21 14.76 11.83
CA ILE A 188 -10.19 14.99 10.79
C ILE A 188 -8.85 15.12 11.49
N GLY A 189 -7.85 14.31 11.09
CA GLY A 189 -6.53 14.35 11.72
C GLY A 189 -5.69 13.11 11.42
N THR A 190 -4.74 12.86 12.30
CA THR A 190 -3.86 11.68 12.26
C THR A 190 -4.05 10.89 13.53
N TYR A 191 -4.46 9.64 13.43
CA TYR A 191 -4.90 8.80 14.54
C TYR A 191 -4.09 7.52 14.63
N PRO A 192 -3.74 7.06 15.85
CA PRO A 192 -3.15 5.74 16.03
C PRO A 192 -4.20 4.65 15.75
N VAL A 193 -3.77 3.63 15.00
CA VAL A 193 -4.60 2.46 14.66
C VAL A 193 -3.79 1.18 14.80
N PRO A 194 -4.43 0.03 15.02
CA PRO A 194 -3.72 -1.23 15.17
C PRO A 194 -3.18 -1.80 13.85
N LEU A 195 -3.74 -1.36 12.71
CA LEU A 195 -3.39 -1.90 11.40
C LEU A 195 -3.66 -0.90 10.28
N VAL A 196 -2.68 -0.75 9.39
CA VAL A 196 -2.81 -0.12 8.07
C VAL A 196 -2.35 -1.10 6.99
N HIS A 197 -2.90 -0.99 5.76
CA HIS A 197 -2.55 -1.86 4.63
C HIS A 197 -2.67 -1.13 3.28
N CYS A 198 -2.33 -1.82 2.19
CA CYS A 198 -2.41 -1.37 0.79
C CYS A 198 -1.52 -0.18 0.46
N THR A 199 -1.67 0.95 1.15
CA THR A 199 -0.87 2.17 0.93
C THR A 199 -0.42 2.75 2.26
N TYR A 200 0.89 2.84 2.48
CA TYR A 200 1.48 3.37 3.71
C TYR A 200 2.96 3.74 3.54
N LEU A 201 3.42 4.65 4.38
CA LEU A 201 4.80 5.09 4.49
C LEU A 201 5.42 4.57 5.78
N ILE A 202 6.67 4.07 5.71
CA ILE A 202 7.49 3.70 6.86
C ILE A 202 8.68 4.66 6.91
N ASP A 203 8.92 5.34 8.03
CA ASP A 203 10.19 6.01 8.30
C ASP A 203 11.20 4.97 8.84
N LEU A 204 12.09 4.51 7.96
CA LEU A 204 13.08 3.45 8.26
C LEU A 204 14.12 3.88 9.32
N HIS A 205 14.15 5.15 9.71
CA HIS A 205 14.98 5.66 10.78
C HIS A 205 14.27 5.72 12.14
N SER A 206 12.99 5.32 12.20
CA SER A 206 12.27 5.23 13.46
C SER A 206 12.78 4.04 14.29
N GLU A 207 12.62 4.16 15.61
CA GLU A 207 13.04 3.13 16.54
C GLU A 207 12.30 1.80 16.28
N ASN A 208 13.00 0.68 16.40
CA ASN A 208 12.50 -0.69 16.26
C ASN A 208 11.96 -1.09 14.86
N VAL A 209 12.00 -0.24 13.84
CA VAL A 209 11.51 -0.62 12.49
C VAL A 209 12.35 -1.71 11.82
N ASP A 210 13.54 -2.00 12.32
CA ASP A 210 14.37 -3.12 11.91
C ASP A 210 13.79 -4.49 12.28
N LYS A 211 12.87 -4.52 13.26
CA LYS A 211 12.15 -5.72 13.72
C LYS A 211 10.90 -6.03 12.91
N LEU A 212 10.49 -5.14 12.00
CA LEU A 212 9.30 -5.32 11.19
C LEU A 212 9.48 -6.44 10.18
N THR A 213 8.45 -7.28 10.03
CA THR A 213 8.45 -8.38 9.08
C THR A 213 7.05 -8.66 8.54
N TYR A 214 7.00 -9.07 7.28
CA TYR A 214 5.76 -9.55 6.63
C TYR A 214 5.61 -11.08 6.69
N ILE A 215 6.59 -11.77 7.28
CA ILE A 215 6.58 -13.22 7.46
C ILE A 215 6.87 -13.53 8.92
N ASP A 216 6.07 -14.39 9.51
CA ASP A 216 6.28 -14.86 10.88
C ASP A 216 6.10 -16.38 10.94
N SER A 217 7.17 -17.07 11.31
CA SER A 217 7.18 -18.52 11.43
C SER A 217 6.46 -19.04 12.68
N GLU A 218 6.34 -18.22 13.74
CA GLU A 218 5.71 -18.63 15.00
C GLU A 218 4.19 -18.64 14.92
N TYR A 219 3.60 -17.66 14.18
CA TYR A 219 2.15 -17.55 14.06
C TYR A 219 1.59 -18.29 12.85
N GLY A 220 2.43 -19.09 12.22
CA GLY A 220 2.08 -19.92 11.10
C GLY A 220 1.80 -19.11 9.83
N LEU A 221 2.05 -19.78 8.75
CA LEU A 221 1.88 -19.34 7.38
C LEU A 221 0.41 -19.02 7.02
N LYS A 222 -0.47 -18.89 8.02
CA LYS A 222 -1.93 -18.82 7.88
C LYS A 222 -2.51 -17.41 7.92
N ASN A 223 -1.66 -16.37 7.90
CA ASN A 223 -2.14 -14.99 7.95
C ASN A 223 -1.72 -14.21 6.73
N TYR A 224 -2.54 -13.25 6.35
CA TYR A 224 -2.17 -12.25 5.35
C TYR A 224 -0.89 -11.53 5.75
N GLU A 225 -0.06 -11.20 4.78
CA GLU A 225 1.22 -10.55 5.01
C GLU A 225 1.04 -9.19 5.72
N PHE A 226 -0.02 -8.44 5.43
CA PHE A 226 -0.31 -7.17 6.10
C PHE A 226 -0.72 -7.37 7.57
N ALA A 227 -1.44 -8.44 7.91
CA ALA A 227 -1.80 -8.77 9.28
C ALA A 227 -0.56 -9.19 10.07
N THR A 228 0.31 -9.99 9.46
CA THR A 228 1.61 -10.39 10.03
C THR A 228 2.49 -9.16 10.25
N PHE A 229 2.60 -8.27 9.27
CA PHE A 229 3.34 -7.01 9.39
C PHE A 229 2.81 -6.16 10.56
N SER A 230 1.51 -5.96 10.62
CA SER A 230 0.91 -5.16 11.70
C SER A 230 1.06 -5.78 13.08
N ARG A 231 1.09 -7.11 13.17
CA ARG A 231 1.43 -7.81 14.41
C ARG A 231 2.89 -7.59 14.78
N SER A 232 3.81 -7.72 13.84
CA SER A 232 5.23 -7.45 14.08
C SER A 232 5.46 -6.02 14.57
N ALA A 233 4.72 -5.05 14.02
CA ALA A 233 4.77 -3.65 14.45
C ALA A 233 4.31 -3.50 15.91
N ARG A 234 3.18 -4.11 16.29
CA ARG A 234 2.71 -4.08 17.69
C ARG A 234 3.69 -4.76 18.64
N ASN A 235 4.26 -5.90 18.26
CA ASN A 235 5.24 -6.63 19.09
C ASN A 235 6.56 -5.85 19.25
N ALA A 236 6.87 -4.99 18.31
CA ALA A 236 8.07 -4.13 18.33
C ALA A 236 7.81 -2.74 18.94
N ASP A 237 6.59 -2.46 19.42
CA ASP A 237 6.15 -1.15 19.92
C ASP A 237 6.25 -0.04 18.83
N VAL A 238 6.10 -0.40 17.56
CA VAL A 238 6.06 0.54 16.44
C VAL A 238 4.60 0.89 16.13
N GLN A 239 4.17 2.09 16.51
CA GLN A 239 2.79 2.53 16.33
C GLN A 239 2.49 2.82 14.86
N GLN A 240 1.33 2.35 14.39
CA GLN A 240 0.76 2.65 13.09
C GLN A 240 -0.27 3.79 13.19
N TYR A 241 -0.36 4.60 12.14
CA TYR A 241 -1.27 5.76 12.09
C TYR A 241 -2.04 5.79 10.78
N ILE A 242 -3.30 6.27 10.86
CA ILE A 242 -4.11 6.66 9.71
C ILE A 242 -4.24 8.18 9.67
N CYS A 243 -4.08 8.78 8.50
CA CYS A 243 -4.27 10.21 8.25
C CYS A 243 -5.47 10.40 7.32
N ASN A 244 -6.45 11.22 7.73
CA ASN A 244 -7.60 11.60 6.92
C ASN A 244 -7.72 13.13 6.78
N GLU A 245 -6.62 13.87 6.94
CA GLU A 245 -6.62 15.34 6.86
C GLU A 245 -6.98 15.86 5.47
N LEU A 246 -6.63 15.09 4.43
CA LEU A 246 -7.10 15.30 3.07
C LEU A 246 -7.95 14.11 2.61
N ASP A 247 -8.66 14.28 1.52
CA ASP A 247 -9.24 13.18 0.77
C ASP A 247 -8.16 12.65 -0.17
N PHE A 248 -7.37 11.69 0.33
CA PHE A 248 -6.13 11.25 -0.33
C PHE A 248 -6.33 10.41 -1.58
N GLY A 249 -7.54 9.91 -1.82
CA GLY A 249 -7.83 9.08 -2.96
C GLY A 249 -8.63 7.84 -2.63
N PHE A 250 -8.45 6.81 -3.45
CA PHE A 250 -9.32 5.64 -3.44
C PHE A 250 -8.57 4.33 -3.49
N VAL A 251 -9.16 3.31 -2.88
CA VAL A 251 -8.85 1.91 -3.11
C VAL A 251 -9.96 1.29 -3.95
N ASN A 252 -9.61 0.57 -5.00
CA ASN A 252 -10.58 -0.15 -5.83
C ASN A 252 -10.67 -1.61 -5.35
N TYR A 253 -11.43 -1.82 -4.27
CA TYR A 253 -11.66 -3.13 -3.70
C TYR A 253 -13.10 -3.56 -4.02
N GLU A 254 -13.25 -4.68 -4.73
CA GLU A 254 -14.56 -5.22 -5.15
C GLU A 254 -15.45 -4.16 -5.85
N CYS A 255 -14.84 -3.36 -6.71
CA CYS A 255 -15.56 -2.34 -7.43
C CYS A 255 -16.41 -2.97 -8.55
N GLU A 256 -17.68 -2.64 -8.60
CA GLU A 256 -18.59 -3.06 -9.69
C GLU A 256 -18.24 -2.37 -11.02
N ILE A 257 -17.50 -1.26 -10.98
CA ILE A 257 -17.08 -0.52 -12.16
C ILE A 257 -15.68 -0.99 -12.54
N PRO A 258 -15.46 -1.50 -13.77
CA PRO A 258 -14.13 -1.84 -14.26
C PRO A 258 -13.17 -0.66 -14.12
N ALA A 259 -11.94 -0.91 -13.68
CA ALA A 259 -10.95 0.14 -13.43
C ALA A 259 -10.74 1.07 -14.63
N LYS A 260 -10.79 0.54 -15.87
CA LYS A 260 -10.69 1.30 -17.12
C LYS A 260 -11.83 2.31 -17.33
N GLU A 261 -13.00 2.06 -16.76
CA GLU A 261 -14.21 2.90 -16.91
C GLU A 261 -14.29 3.99 -15.84
N VAL A 262 -13.44 3.94 -14.82
CA VAL A 262 -13.40 4.96 -13.77
C VAL A 262 -12.81 6.25 -14.33
N ASP A 263 -13.58 7.34 -14.28
CA ASP A 263 -13.09 8.68 -14.64
C ASP A 263 -12.23 9.22 -13.48
N TYR A 264 -10.93 9.07 -13.64
CA TYR A 264 -9.94 9.52 -12.65
C TYR A 264 -10.01 11.03 -12.40
N GLU A 265 -10.17 11.84 -13.44
CA GLU A 265 -10.29 13.30 -13.31
C GLU A 265 -11.54 13.71 -12.53
N TYR A 266 -12.66 13.02 -12.80
CA TYR A 266 -13.89 13.24 -12.06
C TYR A 266 -13.73 12.89 -10.57
N LEU A 267 -13.02 11.79 -10.29
CA LEU A 267 -12.77 11.36 -8.91
C LEU A 267 -11.90 12.36 -8.15
N LEU A 268 -10.83 12.87 -8.77
CA LEU A 268 -9.97 13.88 -8.13
C LEU A 268 -10.71 15.19 -7.90
N LYS A 269 -11.53 15.65 -8.86
CA LYS A 269 -12.35 16.87 -8.70
C LYS A 269 -13.41 16.75 -7.60
N GLY A 270 -13.90 15.56 -7.31
CA GLY A 270 -14.83 15.31 -6.20
C GLY A 270 -14.15 15.30 -4.83
N LEU A 271 -12.81 15.48 -4.78
CA LEU A 271 -11.99 15.56 -3.58
C LEU A 271 -11.62 17.01 -3.21
N GLU A 272 -11.87 17.98 -4.12
CA GLU A 272 -11.76 19.41 -3.85
C GLU A 272 -13.01 19.90 -3.06
#